data_b82427d1d1e08fa227faa69ff2acc26a
#
_entry.id   b82427d1d1e08fa227faa69ff2acc26a
#
_cell.length_a   1.000
_cell.length_b   1.000
_cell.length_c   1.000
_cell.angle_alpha   90.00
_cell.angle_beta   90.00
_cell.angle_gamma   90.00
#
_symmetry.space_group_name_H-M   'P 1'
#
loop_
_entity.id
_entity.type
_entity.pdbx_description
1 polymer ?
#
loop_
_entity_poly.entity_id
_entity_poly.type
_entity_poly.pdbx_seq_one_letter_code
_entity_poly.pdbx_strand_id
1 'polypeptide(L)'
;MYYLKNLLIGLATSVAAYLNPISGDIKSLIALFAVNFLFGLLAGLLVHNESFSFKKAFRCILEAMAFFVMVCAIYYIGEQKGNPEGSLQCVSFVTYSVFYFYGVNILRNWKQLCTKGSATYKCVSFIYCLLYTS
;
A
#
# COMPACT_ATOMS: atom_id res chain seq x y z
N MET A 1 19.02 21.88 -18.94
CA MET A 1 18.74 20.48 -18.61
C MET A 1 19.50 19.98 -17.40
N TYR A 2 20.81 20.27 -17.30
CA TYR A 2 21.62 19.88 -16.15
C TYR A 2 21.16 20.54 -14.85
N TYR A 3 20.83 21.82 -14.85
CA TYR A 3 20.36 22.55 -13.68
C TYR A 3 18.98 22.01 -13.18
N LEU A 4 18.09 21.72 -14.11
CA LEU A 4 16.77 21.17 -13.76
C LEU A 4 16.90 19.80 -13.09
N LYS A 5 17.79 18.95 -13.62
CA LYS A 5 18.08 17.63 -13.03
C LYS A 5 18.59 17.77 -11.59
N ASN A 6 19.58 18.66 -11.38
CA ASN A 6 20.14 18.88 -10.04
C ASN A 6 19.12 19.46 -9.08
N LEU A 7 18.25 20.37 -9.55
CA LEU A 7 17.17 20.92 -8.74
C LEU A 7 16.18 19.83 -8.32
N LEU A 8 15.79 18.97 -9.26
CA LEU A 8 14.86 17.86 -8.97
C LEU A 8 15.46 16.87 -7.96
N ILE A 9 16.75 16.54 -8.12
CA ILE A 9 17.45 15.66 -7.18
C ILE A 9 17.50 16.30 -5.79
N GLY A 10 17.84 17.59 -5.72
CA GLY A 10 17.88 18.34 -4.45
C GLY A 10 16.53 18.37 -3.76
N LEU A 11 15.46 18.63 -4.50
CA LEU A 11 14.10 18.62 -3.96
C LEU A 11 13.70 17.23 -3.45
N ALA A 12 13.96 16.19 -4.23
CA ALA A 12 13.64 14.82 -3.86
C ALA A 12 14.40 14.40 -2.59
N THR A 13 15.69 14.74 -2.51
CA THR A 13 16.51 14.44 -1.34
C THR A 13 16.01 15.16 -0.10
N SER A 14 15.63 16.44 -0.23
CA SER A 14 15.11 17.24 0.87
C SER A 14 13.79 16.69 1.40
N VAL A 15 12.88 16.31 0.49
CA VAL A 15 11.60 15.67 0.85
C VAL A 15 11.84 14.33 1.55
N ALA A 16 12.73 13.51 1.01
CA ALA A 16 13.07 12.21 1.61
C ALA A 16 13.65 12.38 3.01
N ALA A 17 14.53 13.36 3.21
CA ALA A 17 15.10 13.66 4.53
C ALA A 17 14.02 14.13 5.52
N TYR A 18 13.10 14.97 5.08
CA TYR A 18 11.98 15.44 5.89
C TYR A 18 11.07 14.30 6.33
N LEU A 19 10.79 13.36 5.43
CA LEU A 19 9.89 12.23 5.69
C LEU A 19 10.59 11.04 6.34
N ASN A 20 11.87 11.17 6.70
CA ASN A 20 12.65 10.06 7.27
C ASN A 20 12.00 9.41 8.50
N PRO A 21 11.39 10.16 9.45
CA PRO A 21 10.73 9.54 10.61
C PRO A 21 9.58 8.63 10.28
N ILE A 22 8.91 8.82 9.13
CA ILE A 22 7.82 7.96 8.66
C ILE A 22 8.25 7.07 7.48
N SER A 23 9.54 6.96 7.22
CA SER A 23 10.05 6.18 6.09
C SER A 23 9.69 4.69 6.17
N GLY A 24 9.65 4.12 7.36
CA GLY A 24 9.21 2.75 7.58
C GLY A 24 7.76 2.52 7.16
N ASP A 25 6.87 3.43 7.52
CA ASP A 25 5.46 3.39 7.11
C ASP A 25 5.32 3.51 5.60
N ILE A 26 6.04 4.46 4.99
CA ILE A 26 6.01 4.66 3.53
C ILE A 26 6.50 3.43 2.79
N LYS A 27 7.62 2.84 3.22
CA LYS A 27 8.16 1.61 2.61
C LYS A 27 7.19 0.44 2.76
N SER A 28 6.57 0.31 3.92
CA SER A 28 5.56 -0.73 4.16
C SER A 28 4.35 -0.56 3.26
N LEU A 29 3.87 0.66 3.08
CA LEU A 29 2.75 0.97 2.18
C LEU A 29 3.11 0.65 0.73
N ILE A 30 4.32 1.01 0.27
CA ILE A 30 4.77 0.71 -1.09
C ILE A 30 4.78 -0.81 -1.32
N ALA A 31 5.37 -1.56 -0.38
CA ALA A 31 5.41 -3.02 -0.48
C ALA A 31 4.01 -3.62 -0.52
N LEU A 32 3.12 -3.14 0.35
CA LEU A 32 1.74 -3.61 0.43
C LEU A 32 0.96 -3.34 -0.85
N PHE A 33 1.08 -2.14 -1.41
CA PHE A 33 0.43 -1.79 -2.68
C PHE A 33 0.98 -2.62 -3.83
N ALA A 34 2.29 -2.84 -3.89
CA ALA A 34 2.90 -3.66 -4.92
C ALA A 34 2.39 -5.10 -4.87
N VAL A 35 2.36 -5.70 -3.69
CA VAL A 35 1.85 -7.07 -3.50
C VAL A 35 0.37 -7.15 -3.83
N ASN A 36 -0.44 -6.20 -3.36
CA ASN A 36 -1.87 -6.13 -3.66
C ASN A 36 -2.12 -6.02 -5.17
N PHE A 37 -1.37 -5.16 -5.84
CA PHE A 37 -1.47 -4.98 -7.29
C PHE A 37 -1.10 -6.27 -8.04
N LEU A 38 -0.01 -6.93 -7.67
CA LEU A 38 0.44 -8.17 -8.30
C LEU A 38 -0.59 -9.28 -8.14
N PHE A 39 -1.10 -9.51 -6.93
CA PHE A 39 -2.12 -10.54 -6.70
C PHE A 39 -3.43 -10.22 -7.42
N GLY A 40 -3.85 -8.96 -7.45
CA GLY A 40 -5.03 -8.54 -8.21
C GLY A 40 -4.86 -8.74 -9.70
N LEU A 41 -3.69 -8.40 -10.24
CA LEU A 41 -3.36 -8.59 -11.65
C LEU A 41 -3.35 -10.08 -12.03
N LEU A 42 -2.67 -10.91 -11.22
CA LEU A 42 -2.61 -12.35 -11.47
C LEU A 42 -3.99 -13.00 -11.39
N ALA A 43 -4.81 -12.63 -10.41
CA ALA A 43 -6.17 -13.15 -10.29
C ALA A 43 -7.02 -12.75 -11.50
N GLY A 44 -6.93 -11.51 -11.95
CA GLY A 44 -7.64 -11.03 -13.13
C GLY A 44 -7.23 -11.78 -14.40
N LEU A 45 -5.92 -11.91 -14.64
CA LEU A 45 -5.40 -12.54 -15.86
C LEU A 45 -5.61 -14.06 -15.89
N LEU A 46 -5.35 -14.74 -14.76
CA LEU A 46 -5.31 -16.21 -14.72
C LEU A 46 -6.64 -16.85 -14.35
N VAL A 47 -7.42 -16.22 -13.46
CA VAL A 47 -8.69 -16.77 -12.97
C VAL A 47 -9.88 -16.25 -13.76
N HIS A 48 -9.93 -14.96 -14.00
CA HIS A 48 -11.07 -14.30 -14.65
C HIS A 48 -10.87 -14.12 -16.16
N ASN A 49 -9.69 -14.49 -16.71
CA ASN A 49 -9.33 -14.33 -18.12
C ASN A 49 -9.54 -12.89 -18.63
N GLU A 50 -9.39 -11.92 -17.75
CA GLU A 50 -9.48 -10.51 -18.12
C GLU A 50 -8.20 -10.06 -18.83
N SER A 51 -8.34 -9.18 -19.81
CA SER A 51 -7.19 -8.52 -20.40
C SER A 51 -6.66 -7.43 -19.46
N PHE A 52 -5.38 -7.11 -19.58
CA PHE A 52 -4.78 -6.02 -18.80
C PHE A 52 -5.49 -4.71 -19.11
N SER A 53 -5.95 -4.02 -18.06
CA SER A 53 -6.63 -2.73 -18.18
C SER A 53 -5.82 -1.62 -17.54
N PHE A 54 -5.36 -0.67 -18.38
CA PHE A 54 -4.67 0.53 -17.90
C PHE A 54 -5.56 1.36 -16.97
N LYS A 55 -6.87 1.37 -17.21
CA LYS A 55 -7.83 2.11 -16.38
C LYS A 55 -7.85 1.58 -14.95
N LYS A 56 -7.88 0.26 -14.78
CA LYS A 56 -7.84 -0.37 -13.45
C LYS A 56 -6.50 -0.13 -12.77
N ALA A 57 -5.39 -0.27 -13.50
CA ALA A 57 -4.05 -0.02 -12.97
C ALA A 57 -3.89 1.44 -12.52
N PHE A 58 -4.33 2.38 -13.33
CA PHE A 58 -4.27 3.81 -13.02
C PHE A 58 -5.10 4.16 -11.77
N ARG A 59 -6.28 3.56 -11.65
CA ARG A 59 -7.13 3.73 -10.47
C ARG A 59 -6.43 3.24 -9.20
N CYS A 60 -5.77 2.08 -9.25
CA CYS A 60 -5.01 1.56 -8.11
C CYS A 60 -3.86 2.49 -7.72
N ILE A 61 -3.16 3.05 -8.71
CA ILE A 61 -2.07 4.00 -8.47
C ILE A 61 -2.60 5.28 -7.82
N LEU A 62 -3.73 5.82 -8.30
CA LEU A 62 -4.34 7.01 -7.71
C LEU A 62 -4.77 6.76 -6.25
N GLU A 63 -5.33 5.60 -5.97
CA GLU A 63 -5.71 5.22 -4.61
C GLU A 63 -4.49 5.14 -3.69
N ALA A 64 -3.41 4.52 -4.14
CA ALA A 64 -2.15 4.46 -3.42
C ALA A 64 -1.58 5.85 -3.15
N MET A 65 -1.58 6.72 -4.17
CA MET A 65 -1.12 8.10 -4.03
C MET A 65 -1.94 8.88 -3.00
N ALA A 66 -3.27 8.66 -2.94
CA ALA A 66 -4.12 9.29 -1.94
C ALA A 66 -3.70 8.92 -0.51
N PHE A 67 -3.38 7.66 -0.27
CA PHE A 67 -2.88 7.22 1.04
C PHE A 67 -1.51 7.83 1.37
N PHE A 68 -0.61 7.92 0.40
CA PHE A 68 0.69 8.58 0.59
C PHE A 68 0.53 10.05 0.96
N VAL A 69 -0.33 10.76 0.25
CA VAL A 69 -0.63 12.17 0.55
C VAL A 69 -1.22 12.31 1.95
N MET A 70 -2.14 11.43 2.32
CA MET A 70 -2.76 11.44 3.65
C MET A 70 -1.72 11.26 4.75
N VAL A 71 -0.84 10.27 4.63
CA VAL A 71 0.21 9.99 5.62
C VAL A 71 1.18 11.16 5.74
N CYS A 72 1.60 11.73 4.62
CA CYS A 72 2.47 12.90 4.61
C CYS A 72 1.80 14.13 5.23
N ALA A 73 0.51 14.33 4.95
CA ALA A 73 -0.27 15.44 5.51
C ALA A 73 -0.41 15.31 7.03
N ILE A 74 -0.69 14.12 7.54
CA ILE A 74 -0.78 13.86 8.98
C ILE A 74 0.55 14.18 9.66
N TYR A 75 1.65 13.72 9.08
CA TYR A 75 2.98 14.00 9.61
C TYR A 75 3.28 15.51 9.63
N TYR A 76 3.00 16.20 8.53
CA TYR A 76 3.20 17.65 8.42
C TYR A 76 2.38 18.41 9.47
N ILE A 77 1.10 18.07 9.62
CA ILE A 77 0.22 18.73 10.61
C ILE A 77 0.75 18.52 12.01
N GLY A 78 1.19 17.32 12.34
CA GLY A 78 1.78 17.04 13.66
C GLY A 78 3.03 17.85 13.94
N GLU A 79 3.90 18.01 12.96
CA GLU A 79 5.10 18.84 13.05
C GLU A 79 4.72 20.31 13.31
N GLN A 80 3.74 20.85 12.57
CA GLN A 80 3.30 22.23 12.72
C GLN A 80 2.63 22.49 14.08
N LYS A 81 1.96 21.50 14.64
CA LYS A 81 1.33 21.59 15.96
C LYS A 81 2.30 21.37 17.13
N GLY A 82 3.55 21.04 16.85
CA GLY A 82 4.51 20.68 17.88
C GLY A 82 4.19 19.36 18.59
N ASN A 83 3.47 18.47 17.92
CA ASN A 83 3.11 17.14 18.41
C ASN A 83 3.56 16.03 17.47
N PRO A 84 4.88 15.86 17.27
CA PRO A 84 5.40 14.85 16.36
C PRO A 84 5.06 13.42 16.79
N GLU A 85 5.03 13.18 18.09
CA GLU A 85 4.71 11.85 18.63
C GLU A 85 3.27 11.44 18.31
N GLY A 86 2.31 12.34 18.47
CA GLY A 86 0.92 12.12 18.12
C GLY A 86 0.75 11.86 16.62
N SER A 87 1.47 12.59 15.77
CA SER A 87 1.41 12.37 14.33
C SER A 87 1.99 11.02 13.94
N LEU A 88 3.07 10.56 14.55
CA LEU A 88 3.65 9.24 14.32
C LEU A 88 2.67 8.14 14.69
N GLN A 89 1.95 8.28 15.80
CA GLN A 89 0.90 7.34 16.19
C GLN A 89 -0.24 7.30 15.19
N CYS A 90 -0.68 8.46 14.69
CA CYS A 90 -1.73 8.55 13.67
C CYS A 90 -1.28 7.92 12.35
N VAL A 91 -0.05 8.16 11.92
CA VAL A 91 0.53 7.54 10.72
C VAL A 91 0.55 6.02 10.86
N SER A 92 0.99 5.51 12.01
CA SER A 92 1.00 4.07 12.29
C SER A 92 -0.42 3.49 12.23
N PHE A 93 -1.40 4.17 12.81
CA PHE A 93 -2.80 3.74 12.76
C PHE A 93 -3.31 3.62 11.34
N VAL A 94 -3.03 4.62 10.50
CA VAL A 94 -3.41 4.58 9.06
C VAL A 94 -2.71 3.43 8.35
N THR A 95 -1.41 3.25 8.59
CA THR A 95 -0.62 2.17 7.99
C THR A 95 -1.20 0.79 8.34
N TYR A 96 -1.50 0.54 9.61
CA TYR A 96 -2.11 -0.73 10.03
C TYR A 96 -3.52 -0.91 9.48
N SER A 97 -4.31 0.16 9.38
CA SER A 97 -5.64 0.10 8.78
C SER A 97 -5.57 -0.28 7.30
N VAL A 98 -4.66 0.34 6.56
CA VAL A 98 -4.41 0.03 5.15
C VAL A 98 -3.92 -1.41 5.00
N PHE A 99 -3.02 -1.85 5.87
CA PHE A 99 -2.54 -3.23 5.91
C PHE A 99 -3.70 -4.22 6.07
N TYR A 100 -4.63 -3.94 6.96
CA TYR A 100 -5.80 -4.79 7.16
C TYR A 100 -6.64 -4.90 5.88
N PHE A 101 -7.02 -3.77 5.28
CA PHE A 101 -7.87 -3.75 4.10
C PHE A 101 -7.21 -4.39 2.88
N TYR A 102 -5.96 -4.03 2.60
CA TYR A 102 -5.23 -4.61 1.48
C TYR A 102 -4.81 -6.05 1.75
N GLY A 103 -4.52 -6.40 3.01
CA GLY A 103 -4.23 -7.77 3.42
C GLY A 103 -5.39 -8.71 3.14
N VAL A 104 -6.61 -8.31 3.50
CA VAL A 104 -7.83 -9.08 3.18
C VAL A 104 -7.98 -9.23 1.67
N ASN A 105 -7.76 -8.18 0.91
CA ASN A 105 -7.86 -8.23 -0.55
C ASN A 105 -6.79 -9.14 -1.18
N ILE A 106 -5.56 -9.08 -0.68
CA ILE A 106 -4.47 -9.96 -1.12
C ILE A 106 -4.82 -11.43 -0.85
N LEU A 107 -5.32 -11.74 0.35
CA LEU A 107 -5.71 -13.10 0.72
C LEU A 107 -6.85 -13.61 -0.16
N ARG A 108 -7.82 -12.77 -0.47
CA ARG A 108 -8.92 -13.12 -1.37
C ARG A 108 -8.42 -13.47 -2.76
N ASN A 109 -7.55 -12.66 -3.32
CA ASN A 109 -6.95 -12.91 -4.63
C ASN A 109 -6.06 -14.16 -4.61
N TRP A 110 -5.27 -14.33 -3.56
CA TRP A 110 -4.42 -15.50 -3.37
C TRP A 110 -5.24 -16.78 -3.29
N LYS A 111 -6.32 -16.76 -2.54
CA LYS A 111 -7.26 -17.88 -2.45
C LYS A 111 -7.79 -18.29 -3.84
N GLN A 112 -8.12 -17.31 -4.69
CA GLN A 112 -8.57 -17.59 -6.06
C GLN A 112 -7.47 -18.21 -6.93
N LEU A 113 -6.21 -17.86 -6.70
CA LEU A 113 -5.06 -18.39 -7.44
C LEU A 113 -4.66 -19.80 -6.98
N CYS A 114 -5.02 -20.23 -5.78
CA CYS A 114 -4.69 -21.54 -5.27
C CYS A 114 -5.61 -22.63 -5.84
N THR A 115 -5.04 -23.83 -6.04
CA THR A 115 -5.83 -25.01 -6.41
C THR A 115 -6.73 -25.41 -5.24
N LYS A 116 -8.03 -25.56 -5.49
CA LYS A 116 -8.98 -26.00 -4.47
C LYS A 116 -8.57 -27.35 -3.88
N GLY A 117 -8.60 -27.45 -2.55
CA GLY A 117 -8.22 -28.65 -1.83
C GLY A 117 -6.75 -28.77 -1.49
N SER A 118 -5.88 -27.88 -1.99
CA SER A 118 -4.48 -27.85 -1.61
C SER A 118 -4.31 -27.37 -0.17
N ALA A 119 -3.19 -27.74 0.47
CA ALA A 119 -2.89 -27.26 1.83
C ALA A 119 -2.79 -25.73 1.89
N THR A 120 -2.19 -25.11 0.87
CA THR A 120 -2.10 -23.65 0.75
C THR A 120 -3.48 -23.02 0.68
N TYR A 121 -4.39 -23.58 -0.14
CA TYR A 121 -5.77 -23.09 -0.24
C TYR A 121 -6.48 -23.12 1.10
N LYS A 122 -6.37 -24.23 1.84
CA LYS A 122 -6.98 -24.38 3.15
C LYS A 122 -6.46 -23.36 4.15
N CYS A 123 -5.15 -23.16 4.18
CA CYS A 123 -4.50 -22.20 5.06
C CYS A 123 -4.94 -20.76 4.73
N VAL A 124 -4.90 -20.36 3.46
CA VAL A 124 -5.29 -19.02 3.02
C VAL A 124 -6.78 -18.78 3.27
N SER A 125 -7.64 -19.78 3.00
CA SER A 125 -9.08 -19.69 3.29
C SER A 125 -9.35 -19.49 4.77
N PHE A 126 -8.65 -20.21 5.63
CA PHE A 126 -8.80 -20.07 7.08
C PHE A 126 -8.42 -18.66 7.54
N ILE A 127 -7.27 -18.16 7.11
CA ILE A 127 -6.79 -16.82 7.47
C ILE A 127 -7.76 -15.75 6.93
N TYR A 128 -8.22 -15.91 5.69
CA TYR A 128 -9.19 -14.98 5.08
C TYR A 128 -10.48 -14.93 5.86
N CYS A 129 -11.05 -16.09 6.23
CA CYS A 129 -12.27 -16.16 7.02
C CYS A 129 -12.07 -15.51 8.40
N LEU A 130 -10.94 -15.76 9.04
CA LEU A 130 -10.62 -15.22 10.36
C LEU A 130 -10.58 -13.68 10.33
N LEU A 131 -9.92 -13.11 9.34
CA LEU A 131 -9.78 -11.65 9.19
C LEU A 131 -11.07 -10.99 8.71
N TYR A 132 -11.80 -11.63 7.80
CA TYR A 132 -13.02 -11.08 7.22
C TYR A 132 -14.19 -11.07 8.19
N THR A 133 -14.29 -12.11 9.03
CA THR A 133 -15.40 -12.26 10.00
C THR A 133 -15.14 -11.59 11.34
N SER A 134 -13.90 -11.23 11.62
CA SER A 134 -13.54 -10.47 12.82
C SER A 134 -13.58 -8.98 12.57
#